data_2a6c70b9c8b7da8ea68cd66cfcd920fb
#
_entry.id   2a6c70b9c8b7da8ea68cd66cfcd920fb
#
_cell.length_a   1.000
_cell.length_b   1.000
_cell.length_c   1.000
_cell.angle_alpha   90.00
_cell.angle_beta   90.00
_cell.angle_gamma   90.00
#
_symmetry.space_group_name_H-M   'P 1'
#
loop_
_entity.id
_entity.type
_entity.pdbx_description
1 polymer ?
#
loop_
_entity_poly.entity_id
_entity_poly.type
_entity_poly.pdbx_seq_one_letter_code
_entity_poly.pdbx_strand_id
1 'polypeptide(L)'
;MLVANTILGNSYQGNSLREKINFAKENNTLQRLFLSRTQMEKSHLRVETETGLEIGLSLEPGTVMHNGDVLEIDSHLIVVHQLPEKVIRVMIRENEWSPNLLVQLGHIIGNRHRPLSITSEGCIMFPIH
;
A
#
# COMPACT_ATOMS: atom_id res chain seq x y z
N MET A 1 -2.48 7.69 -23.09
CA MET A 1 -2.27 7.25 -21.69
C MET A 1 -0.85 6.72 -21.53
N LEU A 2 -0.16 7.18 -20.52
CA LEU A 2 1.19 6.73 -20.21
C LEU A 2 1.13 5.44 -19.39
N VAL A 3 2.10 4.54 -19.58
CA VAL A 3 2.10 3.23 -18.89
C VAL A 3 3.43 3.03 -18.14
N ALA A 4 3.34 2.64 -16.88
CA ALA A 4 4.46 2.25 -16.05
C ALA A 4 4.54 0.73 -15.95
N ASN A 5 5.72 0.17 -16.19
CA ASN A 5 5.93 -1.28 -16.20
C ASN A 5 6.74 -1.79 -15.01
N THR A 6 7.50 -0.93 -14.36
CA THR A 6 8.40 -1.33 -13.27
C THR A 6 8.40 -0.32 -12.14
N ILE A 7 8.68 -0.81 -10.94
CA ILE A 7 8.91 0.00 -9.77
C ILE A 7 10.42 0.25 -9.67
N LEU A 8 10.83 1.54 -9.65
CA LEU A 8 12.25 1.90 -9.54
C LEU A 8 12.84 1.53 -8.18
N GLY A 9 12.05 1.63 -7.15
CA GLY A 9 12.46 1.40 -5.77
C GLY A 9 11.51 2.10 -4.82
N ASN A 10 11.92 2.24 -3.56
CA ASN A 10 11.09 2.86 -2.54
C ASN A 10 11.73 4.13 -2.01
N SER A 11 10.96 5.22 -1.89
CA SER A 11 11.44 6.53 -1.47
C SER A 11 11.98 6.56 -0.03
N TYR A 12 11.61 5.57 0.78
CA TYR A 12 12.10 5.45 2.14
C TYR A 12 13.37 4.61 2.25
N GLN A 13 13.83 4.03 1.14
CA GLN A 13 14.98 3.14 1.11
C GLN A 13 16.00 3.63 0.08
N GLY A 14 17.22 3.94 0.54
CA GLY A 14 18.32 4.30 -0.32
C GLY A 14 18.42 5.79 -0.64
N ASN A 15 19.64 6.23 -0.96
CA ASN A 15 19.95 7.64 -1.22
C ASN A 15 19.87 8.02 -2.71
N SER A 16 20.03 7.05 -3.62
CA SER A 16 20.05 7.33 -5.05
C SER A 16 18.71 7.83 -5.57
N LEU A 17 17.59 7.29 -5.05
CA LEU A 17 16.26 7.77 -5.41
C LEU A 17 15.96 9.14 -4.83
N ARG A 18 16.52 9.47 -3.69
CA ARG A 18 16.32 10.79 -3.06
C ARG A 18 16.78 11.91 -3.98
N GLU A 19 17.93 11.75 -4.64
CA GLU A 19 18.42 12.74 -5.58
C GLU A 19 17.49 12.90 -6.79
N LYS A 20 17.02 11.79 -7.34
CA LYS A 20 16.06 11.81 -8.45
C LYS A 20 14.75 12.48 -8.05
N ILE A 21 14.26 12.19 -6.86
CA ILE A 21 13.02 12.78 -6.33
C ILE A 21 13.20 14.30 -6.15
N ASN A 22 14.32 14.74 -5.58
CA ASN A 22 14.60 16.16 -5.40
C ASN A 22 14.70 16.87 -6.74
N PHE A 23 15.37 16.26 -7.72
CA PHE A 23 15.47 16.82 -9.07
C PHE A 23 14.09 16.97 -9.73
N ALA A 24 13.26 15.93 -9.64
CA ALA A 24 11.91 15.96 -10.17
C ALA A 24 11.04 17.02 -9.47
N LYS A 25 11.22 17.18 -8.18
CA LYS A 25 10.49 18.18 -7.38
C LYS A 25 10.87 19.59 -7.82
N GLU A 26 12.16 19.85 -8.04
CA GLU A 26 12.64 21.16 -8.50
C GLU A 26 12.17 21.49 -9.92
N ASN A 27 12.00 20.47 -10.77
CA ASN A 27 11.58 20.63 -12.15
C ASN A 27 10.08 20.46 -12.37
N ASN A 28 9.29 20.32 -11.28
CA ASN A 28 7.85 20.13 -11.32
C ASN A 28 7.42 18.89 -12.11
N THR A 29 8.24 17.85 -12.09
CA THR A 29 7.94 16.56 -12.74
C THR A 29 7.64 15.46 -11.73
N LEU A 30 7.51 15.81 -10.46
CA LEU A 30 7.12 14.88 -9.40
C LEU A 30 5.60 14.87 -9.23
N GLN A 31 4.99 13.69 -9.29
CA GLN A 31 3.56 13.48 -9.10
C GLN A 31 3.34 12.55 -7.92
N ARG A 32 2.21 12.69 -7.26
CA ARG A 32 1.79 11.75 -6.21
C ARG A 32 0.59 10.95 -6.69
N LEU A 33 0.59 9.67 -6.35
CA LEU A 33 -0.47 8.74 -6.69
C LEU A 33 -1.01 8.12 -5.41
N PHE A 34 -2.28 8.35 -5.13
CA PHE A 34 -2.93 7.83 -3.93
C PHE A 34 -3.72 6.58 -4.27
N LEU A 35 -3.36 5.45 -3.69
CA LEU A 35 -3.98 4.16 -3.94
C LEU A 35 -4.47 3.52 -2.66
N SER A 36 -5.59 2.82 -2.76
CA SER A 36 -6.05 1.96 -1.67
C SER A 36 -5.19 0.70 -1.61
N ARG A 37 -5.24 -0.02 -0.49
CA ARG A 37 -4.50 -1.27 -0.34
C ARG A 37 -4.89 -2.28 -1.44
N THR A 38 -6.16 -2.39 -1.75
CA THR A 38 -6.64 -3.31 -2.80
C THR A 38 -6.12 -2.92 -4.19
N GLN A 39 -6.03 -1.63 -4.48
CA GLN A 39 -5.44 -1.17 -5.74
C GLN A 39 -3.95 -1.50 -5.81
N MET A 40 -3.22 -1.38 -4.70
CA MET A 40 -1.78 -1.65 -4.64
C MET A 40 -1.44 -3.13 -4.87
N GLU A 41 -2.40 -4.02 -4.66
CA GLU A 41 -2.23 -5.46 -4.90
C GLU A 41 -2.45 -5.86 -6.37
N LYS A 42 -2.97 -4.95 -7.18
CA LYS A 42 -3.23 -5.23 -8.59
C LYS A 42 -1.99 -4.95 -9.44
N SER A 43 -1.69 -5.87 -10.37
CA SER A 43 -0.59 -5.69 -11.31
C SER A 43 -0.99 -4.86 -12.53
N HIS A 44 -2.27 -4.82 -12.86
CA HIS A 44 -2.79 -4.00 -13.96
C HIS A 44 -3.87 -3.07 -13.42
N LEU A 45 -3.67 -1.77 -13.63
CA LEU A 45 -4.56 -0.77 -13.04
C LEU A 45 -4.49 0.52 -13.86
N ARG A 46 -5.64 1.19 -14.00
CA ARG A 46 -5.73 2.50 -14.63
C ARG A 46 -6.14 3.51 -13.57
N VAL A 47 -5.32 4.54 -13.37
CA VAL A 47 -5.51 5.50 -12.29
C VAL A 47 -5.13 6.91 -12.74
N GLU A 48 -5.48 7.91 -11.93
CA GLU A 48 -5.07 9.29 -12.12
C GLU A 48 -4.20 9.75 -10.96
N THR A 49 -3.19 10.55 -11.28
CA THR A 49 -2.36 11.21 -10.26
C THR A 49 -3.13 12.36 -9.62
N GLU A 50 -2.55 12.97 -8.59
CA GLU A 50 -3.18 14.12 -7.90
C GLU A 50 -3.45 15.31 -8.81
N THR A 51 -2.70 15.45 -9.90
CA THR A 51 -2.89 16.55 -10.87
C THR A 51 -3.82 16.15 -12.02
N GLY A 52 -4.38 14.95 -12.01
CA GLY A 52 -5.28 14.47 -13.06
C GLY A 52 -4.59 13.78 -14.22
N LEU A 53 -3.29 13.52 -14.13
CA LEU A 53 -2.58 12.76 -15.17
C LEU A 53 -3.03 11.30 -15.14
N GLU A 54 -3.57 10.82 -16.26
CA GLU A 54 -4.05 9.45 -16.38
C GLU A 54 -2.90 8.53 -16.74
N ILE A 55 -2.69 7.50 -15.92
CA ILE A 55 -1.62 6.52 -16.11
C ILE A 55 -2.16 5.10 -16.03
N GLY A 56 -1.51 4.20 -16.75
CA GLY A 56 -1.73 2.77 -16.64
C GLY A 56 -0.57 2.12 -15.91
N LEU A 57 -0.88 1.19 -15.04
CA LEU A 57 0.12 0.36 -14.37
C LEU A 57 0.04 -1.03 -15.00
N SER A 58 1.17 -1.54 -15.48
CA SER A 58 1.27 -2.88 -16.05
C SER A 58 2.52 -3.53 -15.50
N LEU A 59 2.40 -4.07 -14.28
CA LEU A 59 3.49 -4.69 -13.55
C LEU A 59 3.48 -6.20 -13.76
N GLU A 60 4.57 -6.87 -13.43
CA GLU A 60 4.61 -8.31 -13.47
C GLU A 60 3.55 -8.92 -12.55
N PRO A 61 2.88 -10.01 -12.96
CA PRO A 61 1.90 -10.68 -12.09
C PRO A 61 2.49 -11.04 -10.73
N GLY A 62 1.74 -10.78 -9.68
CA GLY A 62 2.20 -11.03 -8.31
C GLY A 62 2.95 -9.87 -7.68
N THR A 63 3.22 -8.80 -8.43
CA THR A 63 3.86 -7.61 -7.87
C THR A 63 2.87 -6.87 -6.98
N VAL A 64 3.30 -6.56 -5.77
CA VAL A 64 2.53 -5.74 -4.82
C VAL A 64 3.28 -4.44 -4.58
N MET A 65 2.59 -3.32 -4.75
CA MET A 65 3.17 -2.01 -4.46
C MET A 65 3.16 -1.74 -2.96
N HIS A 66 4.12 -0.96 -2.51
CA HIS A 66 4.24 -0.54 -1.12
C HIS A 66 4.19 0.97 -1.01
N ASN A 67 3.79 1.46 0.15
CA ASN A 67 3.79 2.90 0.40
C ASN A 67 5.18 3.48 0.18
N GLY A 68 5.25 4.55 -0.60
CA GLY A 68 6.52 5.19 -0.94
C GLY A 68 7.21 4.64 -2.18
N ASP A 69 6.65 3.63 -2.84
CA ASP A 69 7.22 3.12 -4.09
C ASP A 69 7.24 4.21 -5.17
N VAL A 70 8.28 4.19 -6.00
CA VAL A 70 8.51 5.20 -7.03
C VAL A 70 8.43 4.56 -8.41
N LEU A 71 7.61 5.17 -9.25
CA LEU A 71 7.45 4.79 -10.65
C LEU A 71 8.02 5.90 -11.53
N GLU A 72 8.54 5.54 -12.70
CA GLU A 72 9.01 6.50 -13.69
C GLU A 72 8.23 6.32 -14.98
N ILE A 73 7.63 7.41 -15.46
CA ILE A 73 6.91 7.44 -16.74
C ILE A 73 7.37 8.66 -17.51
N ASP A 74 7.98 8.45 -18.67
CA ASP A 74 8.60 9.50 -19.47
C ASP A 74 9.56 10.32 -18.59
N SER A 75 9.36 11.61 -18.45
CA SER A 75 10.19 12.45 -17.59
C SER A 75 9.59 12.69 -16.20
N HIS A 76 8.51 11.99 -15.88
CA HIS A 76 7.83 12.16 -14.59
C HIS A 76 8.22 11.06 -13.61
N LEU A 77 8.42 11.44 -12.35
CA LEU A 77 8.49 10.49 -11.23
C LEU A 77 7.16 10.52 -10.49
N ILE A 78 6.68 9.34 -10.14
CA ILE A 78 5.41 9.17 -9.45
C ILE A 78 5.66 8.42 -8.16
N VAL A 79 5.33 9.03 -7.03
CA VAL A 79 5.46 8.42 -5.71
C VAL A 79 4.09 7.90 -5.28
N VAL A 80 4.04 6.62 -4.94
CA VAL A 80 2.81 5.96 -4.48
C VAL A 80 2.62 6.22 -3.00
N HIS A 81 1.43 6.72 -2.65
CA HIS A 81 1.01 6.93 -1.26
C HIS A 81 -0.20 6.05 -1.00
N GLN A 82 -0.13 5.25 0.05
CA GLN A 82 -1.26 4.42 0.45
C GLN A 82 -2.30 5.27 1.16
N LEU A 83 -3.56 5.15 0.70
CA LEU A 83 -4.68 5.79 1.36
C LEU A 83 -4.94 5.12 2.71
N PRO A 84 -5.30 5.91 3.74
CA PRO A 84 -5.73 5.32 5.02
C PRO A 84 -6.95 4.42 4.80
N GLU A 85 -7.02 3.33 5.55
CA GLU A 85 -8.21 2.48 5.55
C GLU A 85 -8.71 2.28 6.98
N LYS A 86 -10.02 2.05 7.09
CA LYS A 86 -10.63 1.73 8.37
C LYS A 86 -10.33 0.27 8.70
N VAL A 87 -9.92 0.03 9.93
CA VAL A 87 -9.62 -1.32 10.42
C VAL A 87 -10.40 -1.59 11.69
N ILE A 88 -10.67 -2.85 11.94
CA ILE A 88 -11.17 -3.32 13.22
C ILE A 88 -9.97 -3.74 14.06
N ARG A 89 -9.91 -3.22 15.28
CA ARG A 89 -8.84 -3.52 16.21
C ARG A 89 -9.42 -4.35 17.35
N VAL A 90 -8.86 -5.52 17.57
CA VAL A 90 -9.31 -6.43 18.61
C VAL A 90 -8.20 -6.57 19.66
N MET A 91 -8.56 -6.30 20.91
CA MET A 91 -7.67 -6.51 22.05
C MET A 91 -8.32 -7.48 23.02
N ILE A 92 -7.58 -8.47 23.45
CA ILE A 92 -8.03 -9.44 24.44
C ILE A 92 -7.37 -9.05 25.76
N ARG A 93 -8.20 -8.82 26.78
CA ARG A 93 -7.69 -8.53 28.12
C ARG A 93 -6.99 -9.75 28.69
N GLU A 94 -5.88 -9.53 29.37
CA GLU A 94 -5.03 -10.60 29.88
C GLU A 94 -5.79 -11.62 30.75
N ASN A 95 -6.71 -11.13 31.57
CA ASN A 95 -7.51 -11.97 32.48
C ASN A 95 -8.69 -12.67 31.80
N GLU A 96 -8.94 -12.41 30.53
CA GLU A 96 -10.06 -12.97 29.77
C GLU A 96 -9.59 -13.98 28.72
N TRP A 97 -8.32 -14.32 28.70
CA TRP A 97 -7.78 -15.28 27.76
C TRP A 97 -8.32 -16.69 28.06
N SER A 98 -8.86 -17.33 27.04
CA SER A 98 -9.27 -18.73 27.11
C SER A 98 -9.03 -19.39 25.75
N PRO A 99 -8.78 -20.70 25.73
CA PRO A 99 -8.67 -21.42 24.45
C PRO A 99 -9.91 -21.29 23.57
N ASN A 100 -11.10 -21.35 24.18
CA ASN A 100 -12.36 -21.21 23.45
C ASN A 100 -12.50 -19.82 22.79
N LEU A 101 -12.14 -18.77 23.51
CA LEU A 101 -12.22 -17.41 22.98
C LEU A 101 -11.27 -17.26 21.79
N LEU A 102 -10.04 -17.77 21.89
CA LEU A 102 -9.07 -17.69 20.81
C LEU A 102 -9.53 -18.46 19.57
N VAL A 103 -10.10 -19.64 19.75
CA VAL A 103 -10.62 -20.45 18.64
C VAL A 103 -11.78 -19.73 17.96
N GLN A 104 -12.73 -19.21 18.73
CA GLN A 104 -13.87 -18.46 18.19
C GLN A 104 -13.42 -17.21 17.43
N LEU A 105 -12.47 -16.46 17.98
CA LEU A 105 -11.93 -15.27 17.33
C LEU A 105 -11.24 -15.62 16.01
N GLY A 106 -10.40 -16.68 16.02
CA GLY A 106 -9.73 -17.15 14.82
C GLY A 106 -10.73 -17.60 13.74
N HIS A 107 -11.82 -18.24 14.12
CA HIS A 107 -12.86 -18.66 13.20
C HIS A 107 -13.59 -17.46 12.57
N ILE A 108 -13.95 -16.46 13.38
CA ILE A 108 -14.61 -15.25 12.89
C ILE A 108 -13.70 -14.51 11.90
N ILE A 109 -12.43 -14.33 12.23
CA ILE A 109 -11.49 -13.63 11.37
C ILE A 109 -11.23 -14.41 10.09
N GLY A 110 -11.03 -15.73 10.20
CA GLY A 110 -10.78 -16.60 9.05
C GLY A 110 -11.92 -16.61 8.04
N ASN A 111 -13.18 -16.56 8.52
CA ASN A 111 -14.35 -16.54 7.64
C ASN A 111 -14.47 -15.25 6.82
N ARG A 112 -13.81 -14.20 7.21
CA ARG A 112 -13.85 -12.93 6.47
C ARG A 112 -12.89 -12.91 5.29
N HIS A 113 -11.95 -13.85 5.20
CA HIS A 113 -10.94 -13.94 4.12
C HIS A 113 -10.20 -12.62 3.91
N ARG A 114 -9.80 -11.97 4.98
CA ARG A 114 -9.16 -10.65 4.94
C ARG A 114 -7.77 -10.69 5.55
N PRO A 115 -6.88 -9.75 5.12
CA PRO A 115 -5.57 -9.64 5.73
C PRO A 115 -5.68 -9.39 7.22
N LEU A 116 -4.71 -9.93 7.94
CA LEU A 116 -4.64 -9.83 9.39
C LEU A 116 -3.27 -9.29 9.77
N SER A 117 -3.24 -8.35 10.70
CA SER A 117 -2.01 -7.83 11.26
C SER A 117 -2.02 -8.00 12.77
N ILE A 118 -0.90 -8.44 13.31
CA ILE A 118 -0.73 -8.58 14.76
C ILE A 118 0.31 -7.56 15.20
N THR A 119 -0.08 -6.67 16.11
CA THR A 119 0.83 -5.63 16.62
C THR A 119 1.72 -6.18 17.73
N SER A 120 2.80 -5.46 18.04
CA SER A 120 3.70 -5.82 19.13
C SER A 120 3.02 -5.80 20.50
N GLU A 121 1.90 -5.10 20.62
CA GLU A 121 1.11 -5.02 21.85
C GLU A 121 0.11 -6.18 22.00
N GLY A 122 0.09 -7.11 21.05
CA GLY A 122 -0.86 -8.22 21.06
C GLY A 122 -2.24 -7.88 20.53
N CYS A 123 -2.38 -6.78 19.82
CA CYS A 123 -3.63 -6.41 19.16
C CYS A 123 -3.73 -7.06 17.79
N ILE A 124 -4.93 -7.45 17.41
CA ILE A 124 -5.22 -7.97 16.09
C ILE A 124 -5.98 -6.90 15.32
N MET A 125 -5.54 -6.61 14.10
CA MET A 125 -6.18 -5.63 13.23
C MET A 125 -6.51 -6.25 11.88
N PHE A 126 -7.68 -5.90 11.35
CA PHE A 126 -8.09 -6.33 10.02
C PHE A 126 -9.00 -5.27 9.40
N PRO A 127 -9.02 -5.13 8.05
CA PRO A 127 -9.85 -4.12 7.40
C PRO A 127 -11.34 -4.42 7.56
N ILE A 128 -12.16 -3.38 7.53
CA ILE A 128 -13.60 -3.52 7.70
C ILE A 128 -14.22 -4.23 6.48
N HIS A 129 -13.70 -3.97 5.29
CA HIS A 129 -14.13 -4.67 4.07
C HIS A 129 -13.20 -4.42 2.89
#